data_f1162de96d07f0e342c2b68a5cd9d21c
#
_entry.id   f1162de96d07f0e342c2b68a5cd9d21c
#
_cell.length_a   1.000
_cell.length_b   1.000
_cell.length_c   1.000
_cell.angle_alpha   90.00
_cell.angle_beta   90.00
_cell.angle_gamma   90.00
#
_symmetry.space_group_name_H-M   'P 1'
#
loop_
_entity.id
_entity.type
_entity.pdbx_description
1 polymer ?
#
loop_
_entity_poly.entity_id
_entity_poly.type
_entity_poly.pdbx_seq_one_letter_code
_entity_poly.pdbx_strand_id
1 'polypeptide(L)'
;MKKLSLAIILLVAPTLAHAWPWSMDQGNQISIKPQESVDPANPGMNPFPKRSVPVPGTPTSSIEVKDKDAAFKLVNPVPVNARTVDMGHRLFSIYCVPCHGKSGTGDGYVGEKLILQPWNLTSSNDLHPWNSPDYPDGYIFGMITFGGAVMPVYAIDLSPTERWEVIDYVRAVLQKRGIPAVASAAQKSK
;
A
#
# COMPACT_ATOMS: atom_id res chain seq x y z
N MET A 1 -14.38 50.35 -41.32
CA MET A 1 -15.31 50.05 -40.24
C MET A 1 -15.56 48.55 -40.07
N LYS A 2 -15.92 47.77 -41.08
CA LYS A 2 -16.16 46.31 -40.98
C LYS A 2 -14.98 45.51 -40.46
N LYS A 3 -13.71 45.83 -40.82
CA LYS A 3 -12.52 45.15 -40.36
C LYS A 3 -12.21 45.42 -38.88
N LEU A 4 -12.52 46.62 -38.39
CA LEU A 4 -12.32 46.98 -36.97
C LEU A 4 -13.35 46.25 -36.08
N SER A 5 -14.59 46.12 -36.54
CA SER A 5 -15.63 45.36 -35.81
C SER A 5 -15.30 43.89 -35.71
N LEU A 6 -14.73 43.27 -36.76
CA LEU A 6 -14.32 41.88 -36.75
C LEU A 6 -13.15 41.63 -35.78
N ALA A 7 -12.19 42.57 -35.72
CA ALA A 7 -11.06 42.50 -34.80
C ALA A 7 -11.49 42.59 -33.32
N ILE A 8 -12.48 43.45 -33.02
CA ILE A 8 -13.04 43.57 -31.67
C ILE A 8 -13.79 42.31 -31.27
N ILE A 9 -14.57 41.69 -32.17
CA ILE A 9 -15.24 40.41 -31.90
C ILE A 9 -14.23 39.29 -31.62
N LEU A 10 -13.13 39.22 -32.38
CA LEU A 10 -12.06 38.22 -32.17
C LEU A 10 -11.28 38.42 -30.86
N LEU A 11 -11.19 39.66 -30.36
CA LEU A 11 -10.50 39.96 -29.11
C LEU A 11 -11.37 39.70 -27.87
N VAL A 12 -12.70 39.83 -27.99
CA VAL A 12 -13.64 39.64 -26.89
C VAL A 12 -14.12 38.20 -26.78
N ALA A 13 -14.12 37.46 -27.89
CA ALA A 13 -14.56 36.05 -27.89
C ALA A 13 -13.84 35.15 -26.86
N PRO A 14 -12.51 35.22 -26.67
CA PRO A 14 -11.85 34.40 -25.69
C PRO A 14 -12.17 34.77 -24.23
N THR A 15 -12.60 36.02 -23.96
CA THR A 15 -12.98 36.43 -22.59
C THR A 15 -14.34 35.92 -22.17
N LEU A 16 -15.17 35.47 -23.11
CA LEU A 16 -16.48 34.85 -22.84
C LEU A 16 -16.43 33.32 -22.82
N ALA A 17 -15.27 32.73 -23.10
CA ALA A 17 -15.06 31.30 -22.97
C ALA A 17 -14.88 30.94 -21.49
N HIS A 18 -15.89 31.20 -20.67
CA HIS A 18 -16.00 30.59 -19.36
C HIS A 18 -16.26 29.10 -19.58
N ALA A 19 -15.44 28.27 -18.96
CA ALA A 19 -15.76 26.87 -18.93
C ALA A 19 -17.20 26.70 -18.42
N TRP A 20 -18.01 25.96 -19.16
CA TRP A 20 -19.38 25.71 -18.78
C TRP A 20 -19.47 25.15 -17.37
N PRO A 21 -20.49 25.45 -16.56
CA PRO A 21 -20.60 24.99 -15.18
C PRO A 21 -20.35 23.47 -15.02
N TRP A 22 -20.76 22.68 -15.99
CA TRP A 22 -20.54 21.22 -15.99
C TRP A 22 -19.10 20.80 -16.29
N SER A 23 -18.24 21.66 -16.79
CA SER A 23 -16.82 21.33 -16.96
C SER A 23 -16.07 21.21 -15.64
N MET A 24 -16.66 21.71 -14.56
CA MET A 24 -16.10 21.61 -13.20
C MET A 24 -16.61 20.37 -12.44
N ASP A 25 -17.62 19.68 -12.96
CA ASP A 25 -18.27 18.56 -12.27
C ASP A 25 -17.32 17.38 -12.03
N GLN A 26 -16.35 17.18 -12.91
CA GLN A 26 -15.32 16.16 -12.73
C GLN A 26 -14.14 16.62 -11.88
N GLY A 27 -13.93 17.93 -11.75
CA GLY A 27 -12.87 18.50 -10.93
C GLY A 27 -13.25 18.62 -9.46
N ASN A 28 -14.47 19.06 -9.19
CA ASN A 28 -14.99 19.28 -7.86
C ASN A 28 -16.29 18.50 -7.66
N GLN A 29 -16.19 17.35 -7.03
CA GLN A 29 -17.37 16.59 -6.62
C GLN A 29 -18.11 17.33 -5.51
N ILE A 30 -19.43 17.16 -5.45
CA ILE A 30 -20.29 17.71 -4.38
C ILE A 30 -19.95 17.09 -3.03
N SER A 31 -19.39 15.88 -3.03
CA SER A 31 -18.92 15.22 -1.82
C SER A 31 -17.65 15.87 -1.28
N ILE A 32 -17.65 16.14 0.01
CA ILE A 32 -16.46 16.65 0.72
C ILE A 32 -15.40 15.56 0.72
N LYS A 33 -14.25 15.84 0.10
CA LYS A 33 -13.10 14.93 0.10
C LYS A 33 -12.32 15.06 1.40
N PRO A 34 -11.53 14.03 1.76
CA PRO A 34 -10.53 14.19 2.81
C PRO A 34 -9.67 15.42 2.55
N GLN A 35 -9.39 16.20 3.59
CA GLN A 35 -8.62 17.44 3.54
C GLN A 35 -9.32 18.65 2.88
N GLU A 36 -10.58 18.55 2.49
CA GLU A 36 -11.37 19.68 2.06
C GLU A 36 -12.18 20.26 3.24
N SER A 37 -12.27 21.58 3.29
CA SER A 37 -13.18 22.30 4.19
C SER A 37 -14.35 22.88 3.41
N VAL A 38 -15.54 22.77 3.95
CA VAL A 38 -16.74 23.48 3.43
C VAL A 38 -16.81 24.90 3.90
N ASP A 39 -16.03 25.29 4.90
CA ASP A 39 -16.02 26.61 5.49
C ASP A 39 -14.81 27.40 4.98
N PRO A 40 -15.03 28.45 4.15
CA PRO A 40 -13.94 29.31 3.68
C PRO A 40 -13.21 30.05 4.80
N ALA A 41 -13.85 30.24 5.96
CA ALA A 41 -13.27 30.89 7.12
C ALA A 41 -12.32 29.96 7.90
N ASN A 42 -12.48 28.66 7.72
CA ASN A 42 -11.61 27.62 8.32
C ASN A 42 -11.03 26.72 7.23
N PRO A 43 -10.07 27.20 6.44
CA PRO A 43 -9.42 26.38 5.44
C PRO A 43 -8.62 25.28 6.10
N GLY A 44 -9.09 24.07 6.03
CA GLY A 44 -8.44 22.90 6.61
C GLY A 44 -9.30 21.65 6.53
N MET A 45 -8.78 20.56 7.02
CA MET A 45 -9.52 19.31 7.06
C MET A 45 -10.69 19.41 8.03
N ASN A 46 -11.89 19.01 7.58
CA ASN A 46 -13.03 18.89 8.49
C ASN A 46 -12.70 17.95 9.64
N PRO A 47 -13.00 18.33 10.89
CA PRO A 47 -12.84 17.43 12.02
C PRO A 47 -13.74 16.21 11.83
N PHE A 48 -13.27 15.06 12.32
CA PHE A 48 -14.12 13.87 12.36
C PHE A 48 -15.43 14.19 13.10
N PRO A 49 -16.56 13.66 12.62
CA PRO A 49 -17.83 13.80 13.33
C PRO A 49 -17.69 13.36 14.78
N LYS A 50 -18.29 14.09 15.70
CA LYS A 50 -18.29 13.72 17.12
C LYS A 50 -18.83 12.28 17.26
N ARG A 51 -18.11 11.43 17.98
CA ARG A 51 -18.41 10.01 18.18
C ARG A 51 -18.23 9.12 16.94
N SER A 52 -17.51 9.59 15.91
CA SER A 52 -17.11 8.69 14.85
C SER A 52 -16.01 7.74 15.36
N VAL A 53 -16.24 6.46 15.15
CA VAL A 53 -15.22 5.43 15.37
C VAL A 53 -14.69 5.07 13.99
N PRO A 54 -13.39 5.25 13.71
CA PRO A 54 -12.84 4.82 12.44
C PRO A 54 -13.02 3.32 12.28
N VAL A 55 -13.49 2.90 11.11
CA VAL A 55 -13.54 1.47 10.80
C VAL A 55 -12.09 0.95 10.79
N PRO A 56 -11.77 -0.08 11.57
CA PRO A 56 -10.44 -0.68 11.52
C PRO A 56 -10.12 -1.10 10.08
N GLY A 57 -9.04 -0.60 9.53
CA GLY A 57 -8.63 -0.88 8.16
C GLY A 57 -8.40 0.33 7.27
N THR A 58 -8.71 1.54 7.75
CA THR A 58 -8.28 2.79 7.10
C THR A 58 -7.35 3.55 8.06
N PRO A 59 -6.15 3.08 8.32
CA PRO A 59 -5.24 3.79 9.18
C PRO A 59 -4.74 5.02 8.43
N THR A 60 -5.00 6.18 8.98
CA THR A 60 -4.36 7.43 8.55
C THR A 60 -2.87 7.43 8.82
N SER A 61 -2.40 6.52 9.66
CA SER A 61 -0.99 6.19 9.84
C SER A 61 -0.88 4.73 10.23
N SER A 62 -0.30 3.93 9.38
CA SER A 62 -0.07 2.51 9.60
C SER A 62 1.36 2.20 10.06
N ILE A 63 2.11 3.25 10.42
CA ILE A 63 3.46 3.09 10.94
C ILE A 63 3.39 3.03 12.47
N GLU A 64 3.41 1.81 12.98
CA GLU A 64 3.32 1.52 14.43
C GLU A 64 4.68 1.54 15.12
N VAL A 65 5.76 1.49 14.35
CA VAL A 65 7.13 1.45 14.85
C VAL A 65 7.93 2.61 14.30
N LYS A 66 8.85 3.10 15.12
CA LYS A 66 9.62 4.30 14.83
C LYS A 66 10.57 4.15 13.63
N ASP A 67 11.18 2.97 13.50
CA ASP A 67 12.23 2.70 12.52
C ASP A 67 12.37 1.19 12.25
N LYS A 68 13.25 0.83 11.32
CA LYS A 68 13.52 -0.56 10.97
C LYS A 68 14.09 -1.38 12.11
N ASP A 69 14.92 -0.78 12.94
CA ASP A 69 15.57 -1.48 14.06
C ASP A 69 14.55 -1.85 15.14
N ALA A 70 13.57 -0.99 15.37
CA ALA A 70 12.44 -1.29 16.23
C ALA A 70 11.55 -2.38 15.61
N ALA A 71 11.29 -2.31 14.30
CA ALA A 71 10.50 -3.31 13.59
C ALA A 71 11.16 -4.70 13.62
N PHE A 72 12.48 -4.77 13.52
CA PHE A 72 13.25 -6.03 13.56
C PHE A 72 12.95 -6.89 14.80
N LYS A 73 12.64 -6.26 15.92
CA LYS A 73 12.35 -6.92 17.18
C LYS A 73 10.90 -7.39 17.33
N LEU A 74 10.04 -7.03 16.38
CA LEU A 74 8.64 -7.41 16.44
C LEU A 74 8.47 -8.91 16.21
N VAL A 75 7.53 -9.46 16.94
CA VAL A 75 7.03 -10.81 16.74
C VAL A 75 5.68 -10.71 16.05
N ASN A 76 5.42 -11.60 15.10
CA ASN A 76 4.15 -11.61 14.39
C ASN A 76 2.98 -11.83 15.36
N PRO A 77 2.07 -10.86 15.55
CA PRO A 77 0.92 -11.00 16.43
C PRO A 77 -0.25 -11.74 15.75
N VAL A 78 -0.18 -11.94 14.43
CA VAL A 78 -1.24 -12.60 13.66
C VAL A 78 -1.01 -14.11 13.69
N PRO A 79 -2.01 -14.90 14.09
CA PRO A 79 -1.86 -16.35 14.10
C PRO A 79 -1.83 -16.91 12.68
N VAL A 80 -0.78 -17.66 12.35
CA VAL A 80 -0.61 -18.30 11.04
C VAL A 80 -1.66 -19.39 10.86
N ASN A 81 -2.57 -19.21 9.93
CA ASN A 81 -3.63 -20.18 9.59
C ASN A 81 -3.99 -20.09 8.10
N ALA A 82 -4.84 -21.00 7.62
CA ALA A 82 -5.19 -21.05 6.20
C ALA A 82 -5.80 -19.74 5.67
N ARG A 83 -6.57 -19.03 6.50
CA ARG A 83 -7.17 -17.74 6.11
C ARG A 83 -6.13 -16.64 5.98
N THR A 84 -5.22 -16.51 6.96
CA THR A 84 -4.18 -15.46 6.91
C THR A 84 -3.20 -15.72 5.79
N VAL A 85 -2.87 -16.98 5.52
CA VAL A 85 -2.03 -17.37 4.38
C VAL A 85 -2.73 -17.09 3.04
N ASP A 86 -4.03 -17.37 2.90
CA ASP A 86 -4.79 -17.06 1.66
C ASP A 86 -4.88 -15.54 1.44
N MET A 87 -5.15 -14.77 2.49
CA MET A 87 -5.17 -13.32 2.40
C MET A 87 -3.78 -12.78 2.01
N GLY A 88 -2.74 -13.27 2.67
CA GLY A 88 -1.35 -12.93 2.35
C GLY A 88 -0.98 -13.27 0.90
N HIS A 89 -1.47 -14.40 0.36
CA HIS A 89 -1.28 -14.76 -1.04
C HIS A 89 -1.91 -13.74 -1.99
N ARG A 90 -3.13 -13.30 -1.70
CA ARG A 90 -3.83 -12.28 -2.52
C ARG A 90 -3.07 -10.95 -2.50
N LEU A 91 -2.68 -10.49 -1.33
CA LEU A 91 -1.93 -9.24 -1.17
C LEU A 91 -0.55 -9.33 -1.82
N PHE A 92 0.16 -10.44 -1.64
CA PHE A 92 1.42 -10.70 -2.30
C PHE A 92 1.28 -10.65 -3.83
N SER A 93 0.19 -11.22 -4.35
CA SER A 93 -0.08 -11.26 -5.80
C SER A 93 -0.30 -9.86 -6.38
N ILE A 94 -0.89 -8.95 -5.60
CA ILE A 94 -1.17 -7.57 -6.03
C ILE A 94 0.07 -6.69 -5.92
N TYR A 95 0.73 -6.71 -4.77
CA TYR A 95 1.75 -5.73 -4.42
C TYR A 95 3.18 -6.20 -4.64
N CYS A 96 3.44 -7.49 -4.51
CA CYS A 96 4.80 -8.03 -4.45
C CYS A 96 5.22 -8.75 -5.75
N VAL A 97 4.30 -9.48 -6.39
CA VAL A 97 4.57 -10.26 -7.61
C VAL A 97 5.17 -9.45 -8.75
N PRO A 98 4.76 -8.19 -9.00
CA PRO A 98 5.37 -7.42 -10.09
C PRO A 98 6.89 -7.33 -10.01
N CYS A 99 7.45 -7.29 -8.80
CA CYS A 99 8.89 -7.24 -8.57
C CYS A 99 9.46 -8.59 -8.16
N HIS A 100 8.85 -9.30 -7.20
CA HIS A 100 9.40 -10.53 -6.64
C HIS A 100 9.06 -11.80 -7.43
N GLY A 101 8.13 -11.71 -8.40
CA GLY A 101 7.64 -12.87 -9.16
C GLY A 101 6.68 -13.74 -8.35
N LYS A 102 5.93 -14.60 -9.04
CA LYS A 102 4.94 -15.50 -8.43
C LYS A 102 5.58 -16.53 -7.48
N SER A 103 6.78 -16.95 -7.82
CA SER A 103 7.59 -17.88 -7.03
C SER A 103 8.35 -17.21 -5.89
N GLY A 104 8.43 -15.88 -5.89
CA GLY A 104 9.20 -15.11 -4.91
C GLY A 104 10.72 -15.13 -5.17
N THR A 105 11.16 -15.52 -6.37
CA THR A 105 12.58 -15.66 -6.73
C THR A 105 13.23 -14.36 -7.21
N GLY A 106 12.46 -13.26 -7.30
CA GLY A 106 12.96 -11.96 -7.78
C GLY A 106 12.84 -11.77 -9.29
N ASP A 107 12.15 -12.68 -9.97
CA ASP A 107 11.95 -12.76 -11.42
C ASP A 107 10.67 -12.06 -11.91
N GLY A 108 10.15 -11.12 -11.13
CA GLY A 108 8.99 -10.33 -11.54
C GLY A 108 9.31 -9.41 -12.72
N TYR A 109 8.33 -9.19 -13.58
CA TYR A 109 8.49 -8.40 -14.81
C TYR A 109 9.09 -7.00 -14.57
N VAL A 110 8.69 -6.34 -13.48
CA VAL A 110 9.27 -5.06 -13.07
C VAL A 110 10.64 -5.30 -12.44
N GLY A 111 10.77 -6.34 -11.62
CA GLY A 111 12.00 -6.68 -10.91
C GLY A 111 13.19 -6.88 -11.83
N GLU A 112 12.99 -7.56 -12.96
CA GLU A 112 14.02 -7.78 -13.97
C GLU A 112 14.53 -6.48 -14.64
N LYS A 113 13.78 -5.39 -14.57
CA LYS A 113 14.14 -4.09 -15.15
C LYS A 113 14.81 -3.16 -14.15
N LEU A 114 14.86 -3.54 -12.88
CA LEU A 114 15.50 -2.75 -11.84
C LEU A 114 17.03 -2.94 -11.89
N ILE A 115 17.76 -1.88 -11.57
CA ILE A 115 19.24 -1.94 -11.47
C ILE A 115 19.68 -2.93 -10.39
N LEU A 116 18.92 -2.99 -9.29
CA LEU A 116 19.09 -3.97 -8.22
C LEU A 116 17.87 -4.88 -8.26
N GLN A 117 18.09 -6.12 -8.65
CA GLN A 117 17.03 -7.12 -8.68
C GLN A 117 16.50 -7.39 -7.25
N PRO A 118 15.19 -7.63 -7.13
CA PRO A 118 14.60 -8.03 -5.85
C PRO A 118 15.23 -9.32 -5.34
N TRP A 119 15.38 -9.40 -4.05
CA TRP A 119 15.94 -10.59 -3.43
C TRP A 119 15.00 -11.79 -3.55
N ASN A 120 15.62 -12.96 -3.66
CA ASN A 120 14.90 -14.22 -3.63
C ASN A 120 14.36 -14.47 -2.21
N LEU A 121 13.03 -14.54 -2.09
CA LEU A 121 12.33 -14.75 -0.82
C LEU A 121 12.24 -16.21 -0.41
N THR A 122 12.60 -17.16 -1.29
CA THR A 122 12.39 -18.60 -1.07
C THR A 122 13.57 -19.29 -0.44
N SER A 123 14.77 -18.76 -0.61
CA SER A 123 16.00 -19.37 -0.13
C SER A 123 16.99 -18.33 0.36
N SER A 124 17.80 -18.69 1.32
CA SER A 124 19.04 -18.00 1.63
C SER A 124 20.09 -18.44 0.62
N ASN A 125 20.73 -17.48 -0.04
CA ASN A 125 21.99 -17.75 -0.72
C ASN A 125 23.11 -17.00 -0.01
N ASP A 126 24.32 -17.50 -0.14
CA ASP A 126 25.50 -16.97 0.55
C ASP A 126 25.83 -15.52 0.15
N LEU A 127 25.30 -15.05 -0.98
CA LEU A 127 25.50 -13.70 -1.49
C LEU A 127 24.57 -12.66 -0.85
N HIS A 128 23.46 -13.13 -0.29
CA HIS A 128 22.46 -12.25 0.34
C HIS A 128 21.98 -12.83 1.67
N PRO A 129 22.75 -12.67 2.72
CA PRO A 129 22.42 -13.21 4.06
C PRO A 129 21.08 -12.68 4.59
N TRP A 130 20.58 -11.56 4.04
CA TRP A 130 19.30 -10.93 4.36
C TRP A 130 18.07 -11.73 3.87
N ASN A 131 18.27 -12.70 2.97
CA ASN A 131 17.24 -13.63 2.52
C ASN A 131 17.15 -14.90 3.36
N SER A 132 17.96 -14.98 4.40
CA SER A 132 17.96 -16.16 5.26
C SER A 132 16.54 -16.42 5.76
N PRO A 133 16.04 -17.66 5.67
CA PRO A 133 14.86 -18.08 6.39
C PRO A 133 14.96 -17.81 7.90
N ASP A 134 16.15 -17.54 8.41
CA ASP A 134 16.42 -17.23 9.81
C ASP A 134 16.20 -15.76 10.18
N TYR A 135 15.99 -14.87 9.18
CA TYR A 135 15.60 -13.50 9.49
C TYR A 135 14.26 -13.47 10.20
N PRO A 136 14.14 -12.71 11.30
CA PRO A 136 12.88 -12.62 12.03
C PRO A 136 11.80 -11.96 11.19
N ASP A 137 10.54 -12.31 11.46
CA ASP A 137 9.38 -11.77 10.75
C ASP A 137 9.32 -10.24 10.84
N GLY A 138 9.74 -9.70 11.99
CA GLY A 138 9.86 -8.25 12.20
C GLY A 138 10.78 -7.55 11.21
N TYR A 139 11.83 -8.24 10.72
CA TYR A 139 12.68 -7.68 9.67
C TYR A 139 11.91 -7.50 8.36
N ILE A 140 11.18 -8.54 7.94
CA ILE A 140 10.36 -8.47 6.72
C ILE A 140 9.27 -7.41 6.88
N PHE A 141 8.64 -7.35 8.06
CA PHE A 141 7.67 -6.31 8.39
C PHE A 141 8.26 -4.91 8.26
N GLY A 142 9.46 -4.69 8.76
CA GLY A 142 10.18 -3.43 8.63
C GLY A 142 10.48 -3.07 7.17
N MET A 143 10.88 -4.07 6.36
CA MET A 143 11.13 -3.86 4.94
C MET A 143 9.86 -3.49 4.18
N ILE A 144 8.74 -4.13 4.44
CA ILE A 144 7.44 -3.79 3.84
C ILE A 144 6.99 -2.39 4.31
N THR A 145 7.21 -2.07 5.59
CA THR A 145 6.77 -0.82 6.20
C THR A 145 7.57 0.39 5.70
N PHE A 146 8.89 0.30 5.69
CA PHE A 146 9.78 1.44 5.44
C PHE A 146 10.46 1.40 4.08
N GLY A 147 10.26 0.32 3.33
CA GLY A 147 10.92 0.12 2.05
C GLY A 147 12.41 -0.17 2.16
N GLY A 148 13.08 -0.23 1.03
CA GLY A 148 14.52 -0.43 0.88
C GLY A 148 15.14 0.57 -0.09
N ALA A 149 16.36 0.28 -0.55
CA ALA A 149 17.05 1.12 -1.53
C ALA A 149 16.27 1.26 -2.85
N VAL A 150 15.54 0.20 -3.23
CA VAL A 150 14.72 0.13 -4.45
C VAL A 150 13.28 -0.28 -4.11
N MET A 151 13.06 -1.01 -3.01
CA MET A 151 11.73 -1.45 -2.59
C MET A 151 10.91 -0.25 -2.09
N PRO A 152 9.70 -0.01 -2.63
CA PRO A 152 8.82 1.05 -2.16
C PRO A 152 8.32 0.83 -0.72
N VAL A 153 7.76 1.90 -0.14
CA VAL A 153 7.06 1.88 1.15
C VAL A 153 5.63 1.42 0.93
N TYR A 154 5.20 0.36 1.61
CA TYR A 154 3.83 -0.16 1.53
C TYR A 154 3.00 0.09 2.78
N ALA A 155 3.51 0.87 3.73
CA ALA A 155 2.77 1.20 4.95
C ALA A 155 1.49 2.01 4.70
N ILE A 156 1.40 2.68 3.55
CA ILE A 156 0.22 3.47 3.16
C ILE A 156 -0.86 2.56 2.56
N ASP A 157 -0.45 1.56 1.79
CA ASP A 157 -1.34 0.68 1.04
C ASP A 157 -1.82 -0.52 1.85
N LEU A 158 -0.98 -1.00 2.76
CA LEU A 158 -1.22 -2.19 3.56
C LEU A 158 -1.30 -1.83 5.05
N SER A 159 -2.40 -2.23 5.70
CA SER A 159 -2.53 -2.15 7.16
C SER A 159 -1.48 -3.04 7.85
N PRO A 160 -1.19 -2.81 9.13
CA PRO A 160 -0.27 -3.66 9.88
C PRO A 160 -0.62 -5.15 9.83
N THR A 161 -1.91 -5.48 9.98
CA THR A 161 -2.38 -6.86 9.89
C THR A 161 -2.11 -7.46 8.52
N GLU A 162 -2.40 -6.75 7.45
CA GLU A 162 -2.17 -7.21 6.08
C GLU A 162 -0.68 -7.44 5.78
N ARG A 163 0.21 -6.60 6.32
CA ARG A 163 1.66 -6.82 6.21
C ARG A 163 2.09 -8.11 6.89
N TRP A 164 1.52 -8.44 8.05
CA TRP A 164 1.77 -9.71 8.72
C TRP A 164 1.19 -10.91 7.95
N GLU A 165 0.02 -10.77 7.35
CA GLU A 165 -0.57 -11.81 6.50
C GLU A 165 0.30 -12.10 5.26
N VAL A 166 0.90 -11.07 4.66
CA VAL A 166 1.89 -11.26 3.58
C VAL A 166 3.09 -12.06 4.08
N ILE A 167 3.58 -11.79 5.28
CA ILE A 167 4.69 -12.54 5.88
C ILE A 167 4.29 -13.99 6.13
N ASP A 168 3.07 -14.24 6.61
CA ASP A 168 2.54 -15.60 6.80
C ASP A 168 2.59 -16.39 5.49
N TYR A 169 2.17 -15.78 4.38
CA TYR A 169 2.25 -16.42 3.06
C TYR A 169 3.69 -16.70 2.64
N VAL A 170 4.58 -15.73 2.77
CA VAL A 170 6.01 -15.90 2.43
C VAL A 170 6.61 -17.06 3.21
N ARG A 171 6.35 -17.13 4.51
CA ARG A 171 6.88 -18.19 5.39
C ARG A 171 6.26 -19.55 5.11
N ALA A 172 4.94 -19.62 5.10
CA ALA A 172 4.23 -20.89 4.97
C ALA A 172 4.36 -21.51 3.58
N VAL A 173 4.30 -20.70 2.53
CA VAL A 173 4.21 -21.18 1.15
C VAL A 173 5.53 -21.02 0.41
N LEU A 174 6.06 -19.82 0.28
CA LEU A 174 7.27 -19.59 -0.51
C LEU A 174 8.50 -20.26 0.14
N GLN A 175 8.63 -20.17 1.44
CA GLN A 175 9.70 -20.84 2.20
C GLN A 175 9.34 -22.25 2.66
N LYS A 176 8.16 -22.75 2.29
CA LYS A 176 7.70 -24.14 2.56
C LYS A 176 7.71 -24.54 4.05
N ARG A 177 7.53 -23.60 4.96
CA ARG A 177 7.48 -23.91 6.41
C ARG A 177 6.15 -24.55 6.82
N GLY A 178 5.11 -24.44 5.98
CA GLY A 178 3.77 -24.93 6.27
C GLY A 178 3.04 -24.10 7.33
N ILE A 179 1.81 -24.49 7.62
CA ILE A 179 0.98 -23.87 8.65
C ILE A 179 1.18 -24.66 9.94
N PRO A 180 1.52 -24.01 11.08
CA PRO A 180 1.71 -24.70 12.35
C PRO A 180 0.46 -25.51 12.76
N ALA A 181 0.65 -26.72 13.23
CA ALA A 181 -0.44 -27.64 13.58
C ALA A 181 -1.40 -27.11 14.65
N VAL A 182 -0.92 -26.25 15.55
CA VAL A 182 -1.72 -25.65 16.62
C VAL A 182 -2.79 -24.69 16.06
N ALA A 183 -2.45 -23.97 15.00
CA ALA A 183 -3.40 -23.05 14.34
C ALA A 183 -4.48 -23.79 13.53
N SER A 184 -4.15 -24.96 12.99
CA SER A 184 -5.08 -25.82 12.24
C SER A 184 -6.17 -26.44 13.15
N ALA A 185 -5.87 -26.72 14.41
CA ALA A 185 -6.83 -27.32 15.35
C ALA A 185 -7.92 -26.34 15.80
N ALA A 186 -7.59 -25.05 15.94
CA ALA A 186 -8.53 -24.02 16.38
C ALA A 186 -9.63 -23.72 15.32
N GLN A 187 -9.38 -24.02 14.05
CA GLN A 187 -10.36 -23.81 12.97
C GLN A 187 -11.37 -24.95 12.80
N LYS A 188 -11.08 -26.15 13.32
CA LYS A 188 -12.01 -27.29 13.24
C LYS A 188 -13.09 -27.29 14.34
N SER A 189 -13.01 -26.39 15.31
CA SER A 189 -13.92 -26.31 16.45
C SER A 189 -14.94 -25.16 16.37
N LYS A 190 -15.11 -24.53 15.23
CA LYS A 190 -16.18 -23.58 14.91
C LYS A 190 -16.93 -24.08 13.66
#